data_a3bf11429255da61b089b53c6ea763b7
#
_entry.id   a3bf11429255da61b089b53c6ea763b7
#
_cell.length_a   1.000
_cell.length_b   1.000
_cell.length_c   1.000
_cell.angle_alpha   90.00
_cell.angle_beta   90.00
_cell.angle_gamma   90.00
#
_symmetry.space_group_name_H-M   'P 1'
#
loop_
_entity.id
_entity.type
_entity.pdbx_description
1 polymer ?
#
loop_
_entity_poly.entity_id
_entity_poly.type
_entity_poly.pdbx_seq_one_letter_code
_entity_poly.pdbx_strand_id
1 'polypeptide(L)'
;DDYVNFDSGEREEKLIEQAIANGFLKDRNNSFEYAVLAISVEDRDGQNCTRPELAHSADMILQKYMKHYSFAMDGRIIAVLAATTSTFDRYLHIAVGEMVQSTERILKMHCHIGVSRIREHLGECHEAYRGAMSALGYCTPGESGIHYIADEERDNTMDMELAAECVNQMENLIRGGSREELENYLKDVFGKLEVQQDAALKCKFLIFRMSSALIRIA
;
A
#
# COMPACT_ATOMS: atom_id res chain seq x y z
N ASP A 1 8.81 -26.85 15.18
CA ASP A 1 8.06 -26.16 16.24
C ASP A 1 8.85 -25.09 17.00
N ASP A 2 10.12 -24.81 16.61
CA ASP A 2 10.99 -23.82 17.28
C ASP A 2 10.86 -22.36 16.75
N TYR A 3 9.83 -22.06 15.97
CA TYR A 3 9.66 -20.73 15.37
C TYR A 3 8.71 -19.79 16.13
N VAL A 4 8.20 -20.16 17.29
CA VAL A 4 7.08 -19.45 17.95
C VAL A 4 7.47 -18.65 19.20
N ASN A 5 8.70 -18.77 19.73
CA ASN A 5 9.09 -18.17 21.03
C ASN A 5 10.41 -17.38 20.98
N PHE A 6 10.69 -16.61 19.94
CA PHE A 6 11.71 -15.57 20.08
C PHE A 6 11.06 -14.30 20.62
N ASP A 7 11.55 -13.84 21.76
CA ASP A 7 11.20 -12.54 22.33
C ASP A 7 11.43 -11.46 21.27
N SER A 8 10.37 -10.68 20.97
CA SER A 8 10.40 -9.64 19.95
C SER A 8 11.56 -8.64 20.18
N GLY A 9 11.94 -8.41 21.42
CA GLY A 9 13.04 -7.55 21.80
C GLY A 9 14.43 -8.08 21.40
N GLU A 10 14.71 -9.37 21.59
CA GLU A 10 16.00 -9.95 21.17
C GLU A 10 16.18 -9.96 19.66
N ARG A 11 15.08 -10.13 18.92
CA ARG A 11 15.12 -10.09 17.46
C ARG A 11 15.41 -8.68 16.97
N GLU A 12 14.80 -7.67 17.60
CA GLU A 12 15.01 -6.26 17.25
C GLU A 12 16.44 -5.82 17.55
N GLU A 13 17.00 -6.20 18.70
CA GLU A 13 18.40 -5.91 19.05
C GLU A 13 19.38 -6.46 18.00
N LYS A 14 19.21 -7.71 17.56
CA LYS A 14 20.03 -8.32 16.51
C LYS A 14 19.90 -7.59 15.18
N LEU A 15 18.70 -7.16 14.80
CA LEU A 15 18.49 -6.38 13.58
C LEU A 15 19.17 -5.02 13.65
N ILE A 16 19.10 -4.34 14.79
CA ILE A 16 19.78 -3.06 15.02
C ILE A 16 21.31 -3.24 14.93
N GLU A 17 21.87 -4.29 15.57
CA GLU A 17 23.30 -4.60 15.48
C GLU A 17 23.76 -4.85 14.04
N GLN A 18 22.99 -5.63 13.28
CA GLN A 18 23.25 -5.85 11.86
C GLN A 18 23.15 -4.57 11.03
N ALA A 19 22.16 -3.74 11.31
CA ALA A 19 21.98 -2.45 10.63
C ALA A 19 23.12 -1.49 10.92
N ILE A 20 23.68 -1.50 12.14
CA ILE A 20 24.89 -0.73 12.50
C ILE A 20 26.11 -1.31 11.81
N ALA A 21 26.32 -2.63 11.86
CA ALA A 21 27.45 -3.29 11.22
C ALA A 21 27.50 -3.05 9.70
N ASN A 22 26.32 -2.96 9.06
CA ASN A 22 26.19 -2.66 7.64
C ASN A 22 26.19 -1.15 7.32
N GLY A 23 26.36 -0.27 8.32
CA GLY A 23 26.40 1.17 8.13
C GLY A 23 25.06 1.85 7.87
N PHE A 24 23.94 1.10 7.94
CA PHE A 24 22.60 1.65 7.78
C PHE A 24 22.21 2.54 8.97
N LEU A 25 22.53 2.12 10.19
CA LEU A 25 22.38 2.92 11.39
C LEU A 25 23.76 3.33 11.95
N LYS A 26 23.84 4.44 12.67
CA LYS A 26 25.09 4.90 13.31
C LYS A 26 25.28 4.32 14.71
N ASP A 27 24.20 4.27 15.48
CA ASP A 27 24.20 3.81 16.86
C ASP A 27 22.80 3.27 17.25
N ARG A 28 22.68 2.71 18.46
CA ARG A 28 21.43 2.16 18.99
C ARG A 28 20.41 3.23 19.41
N ASN A 29 20.88 4.42 19.78
CA ASN A 29 20.05 5.51 20.30
C ASN A 29 19.61 6.48 19.21
N ASN A 30 19.19 5.95 18.07
CA ASN A 30 18.65 6.78 17.00
C ASN A 30 17.15 7.01 17.23
N SER A 31 16.69 8.22 16.91
CA SER A 31 15.28 8.60 16.86
C SER A 31 14.70 8.44 15.46
N PHE A 32 15.11 7.38 14.76
CA PHE A 32 14.60 7.11 13.42
C PHE A 32 13.32 6.30 13.47
N GLU A 33 12.44 6.66 12.59
CA GLU A 33 11.30 5.89 12.14
C GLU A 33 11.66 5.21 10.81
N TYR A 34 10.87 4.24 10.42
CA TYR A 34 11.14 3.38 9.28
C TYR A 34 9.94 3.31 8.34
N ALA A 35 10.19 3.31 7.06
CA ALA A 35 9.17 3.04 6.04
C ALA A 35 9.75 2.14 4.95
N VAL A 36 8.88 1.48 4.22
CA VAL A 36 9.28 0.63 3.09
C VAL A 36 8.58 1.13 1.83
N LEU A 37 9.35 1.20 0.75
CA LEU A 37 8.83 1.39 -0.60
C LEU A 37 8.91 0.08 -1.36
N ALA A 38 7.87 -0.24 -2.11
CA ALA A 38 7.86 -1.27 -3.13
C ALA A 38 7.69 -0.60 -4.50
N ILE A 39 8.67 -0.78 -5.39
CA ILE A 39 8.74 -0.08 -6.66
C ILE A 39 8.69 -1.11 -7.79
N SER A 40 7.80 -0.91 -8.74
CA SER A 40 7.70 -1.65 -9.99
C SER A 40 7.77 -0.70 -11.17
N VAL A 41 8.39 -1.12 -12.26
CA VAL A 41 8.49 -0.34 -13.48
C VAL A 41 7.94 -1.16 -14.64
N GLU A 42 7.04 -0.58 -15.41
CA GLU A 42 6.41 -1.19 -16.57
C GLU A 42 6.74 -0.43 -17.85
N ASP A 43 6.84 -1.16 -18.94
CA ASP A 43 6.91 -0.54 -20.28
C ASP A 43 5.53 -0.02 -20.71
N ARG A 44 5.47 0.52 -21.94
CA ARG A 44 4.23 1.05 -22.52
C ARG A 44 3.17 -0.01 -22.81
N ASP A 45 3.58 -1.26 -22.88
CA ASP A 45 2.72 -2.41 -23.13
C ASP A 45 2.24 -3.07 -21.79
N GLY A 46 2.58 -2.47 -20.65
CA GLY A 46 2.22 -2.94 -19.31
C GLY A 46 3.04 -4.15 -18.85
N GLN A 47 4.18 -4.43 -19.48
CA GLN A 47 5.06 -5.52 -19.07
C GLN A 47 6.02 -5.04 -17.99
N ASN A 48 6.18 -5.83 -16.93
CA ASN A 48 7.13 -5.52 -15.88
C ASN A 48 8.57 -5.54 -16.43
N CYS A 49 9.20 -4.39 -16.41
CA CYS A 49 10.57 -4.15 -16.84
C CYS A 49 11.51 -3.81 -15.68
N THR A 50 11.09 -4.06 -14.45
CA THR A 50 11.91 -3.80 -13.26
C THR A 50 13.18 -4.65 -13.30
N ARG A 51 14.33 -3.98 -13.32
CA ARG A 51 15.66 -4.61 -13.37
C ARG A 51 16.46 -4.19 -12.13
N PRO A 52 17.40 -5.01 -11.67
CA PRO A 52 18.24 -4.69 -10.52
C PRO A 52 18.99 -3.36 -10.65
N GLU A 53 19.35 -2.95 -11.87
CA GLU A 53 20.06 -1.71 -12.15
C GLU A 53 19.23 -0.47 -11.81
N LEU A 54 17.90 -0.58 -11.82
CA LEU A 54 17.01 0.51 -11.42
C LEU A 54 17.07 0.79 -9.91
N ALA A 55 17.53 -0.18 -9.09
CA ALA A 55 17.78 0.06 -7.67
C ALA A 55 18.81 1.18 -7.49
N HIS A 56 19.84 1.23 -8.32
CA HIS A 56 20.83 2.32 -8.28
C HIS A 56 20.20 3.68 -8.61
N SER A 57 19.26 3.73 -9.53
CA SER A 57 18.53 4.98 -9.85
C SER A 57 17.67 5.44 -8.69
N ALA A 58 17.01 4.51 -7.99
CA ALA A 58 16.28 4.82 -6.76
C ALA A 58 17.21 5.32 -5.65
N ASP A 59 18.38 4.67 -5.46
CA ASP A 59 19.40 5.07 -4.50
C ASP A 59 19.90 6.50 -4.76
N MET A 60 20.17 6.86 -6.01
CA MET A 60 20.62 8.20 -6.39
C MET A 60 19.62 9.31 -6.02
N ILE A 61 18.34 8.99 -5.97
CA ILE A 61 17.29 9.92 -5.56
C ILE A 61 17.16 9.90 -4.03
N LEU A 62 17.00 8.73 -3.42
CA LEU A 62 16.74 8.58 -1.99
C LEU A 62 17.87 9.13 -1.13
N GLN A 63 19.14 8.99 -1.55
CA GLN A 63 20.31 9.52 -0.82
C GLN A 63 20.30 11.03 -0.61
N LYS A 64 19.55 11.79 -1.44
CA LYS A 64 19.39 13.24 -1.30
C LYS A 64 18.55 13.63 -0.08
N TYR A 65 17.67 12.73 0.35
CA TYR A 65 16.60 13.04 1.29
C TYR A 65 16.72 12.29 2.61
N MET A 66 17.07 11.00 2.57
CA MET A 66 17.04 10.15 3.76
C MET A 66 17.96 8.94 3.65
N LYS A 67 18.21 8.30 4.77
CA LYS A 67 18.93 7.03 4.78
C LYS A 67 18.03 5.95 4.19
N HIS A 68 18.63 5.07 3.41
CA HIS A 68 17.91 3.99 2.76
C HIS A 68 18.81 2.79 2.53
N TYR A 69 18.19 1.65 2.31
CA TYR A 69 18.82 0.43 1.83
C TYR A 69 17.90 -0.19 0.77
N SER A 70 18.35 -0.25 -0.48
CA SER A 70 17.55 -0.75 -1.59
C SER A 70 18.12 -2.06 -2.14
N PHE A 71 17.22 -2.95 -2.53
CA PHE A 71 17.57 -4.22 -3.15
C PHE A 71 16.46 -4.67 -4.11
N ALA A 72 16.84 -5.54 -5.07
CA ALA A 72 15.89 -6.15 -5.99
C ALA A 72 15.37 -7.46 -5.41
N MET A 73 14.05 -7.67 -5.46
CA MET A 73 13.38 -8.89 -5.01
C MET A 73 12.11 -9.13 -5.84
N ASP A 74 11.97 -10.33 -6.40
CA ASP A 74 10.76 -10.78 -7.14
C ASP A 74 10.31 -9.80 -8.24
N GLY A 75 11.26 -9.29 -9.01
CA GLY A 75 10.97 -8.34 -10.10
C GLY A 75 10.49 -6.97 -9.62
N ARG A 76 10.87 -6.58 -8.39
CA ARG A 76 10.61 -5.27 -7.79
C ARG A 76 11.85 -4.74 -7.13
N ILE A 77 11.87 -3.44 -6.88
CA ILE A 77 12.88 -2.81 -6.03
C ILE A 77 12.22 -2.50 -4.70
N ILE A 78 12.83 -2.96 -3.63
CA ILE A 78 12.40 -2.70 -2.26
C ILE A 78 13.40 -1.74 -1.64
N ALA A 79 12.92 -0.65 -1.07
CA ALA A 79 13.75 0.31 -0.35
C ALA A 79 13.26 0.44 1.09
N VAL A 80 14.13 0.11 2.04
CA VAL A 80 13.90 0.39 3.47
C VAL A 80 14.46 1.77 3.76
N LEU A 81 13.62 2.64 4.29
CA LEU A 81 13.94 4.02 4.61
C LEU A 81 14.10 4.18 6.12
N ALA A 82 15.03 5.04 6.53
CA ALA A 82 15.20 5.44 7.93
C ALA A 82 15.41 6.94 8.01
N ALA A 83 14.53 7.64 8.75
CA ALA A 83 14.58 9.08 8.91
C ALA A 83 13.85 9.50 10.19
N THR A 84 14.02 10.77 10.60
CA THR A 84 13.18 11.35 11.66
C THR A 84 11.78 11.65 11.12
N THR A 85 10.78 11.72 12.02
CA THR A 85 9.39 12.12 11.67
C THR A 85 9.35 13.36 10.79
N SER A 86 10.07 14.42 11.18
CA SER A 86 10.11 15.68 10.42
C SER A 86 10.74 15.54 9.03
N THR A 87 11.64 14.58 8.83
CA THR A 87 12.23 14.28 7.53
C THR A 87 11.25 13.52 6.66
N PHE A 88 10.54 12.53 7.20
CA PHE A 88 9.48 11.82 6.48
C PHE A 88 8.38 12.76 6.05
N ASP A 89 7.85 13.58 6.95
CA ASP A 89 6.77 14.54 6.65
C ASP A 89 7.14 15.50 5.52
N ARG A 90 8.41 15.91 5.47
CA ARG A 90 8.87 16.90 4.49
C ARG A 90 9.30 16.29 3.17
N TYR A 91 9.96 15.15 3.18
CA TYR A 91 10.72 14.69 2.02
C TYR A 91 10.22 13.39 1.40
N LEU A 92 9.43 12.58 2.11
CA LEU A 92 9.00 11.27 1.57
C LEU A 92 8.23 11.45 0.25
N HIS A 93 7.21 12.30 0.23
CA HIS A 93 6.41 12.56 -0.96
C HIS A 93 7.21 13.21 -2.11
N ILE A 94 8.22 14.03 -1.78
CA ILE A 94 9.11 14.64 -2.77
C ILE A 94 9.97 13.55 -3.42
N ALA A 95 10.57 12.68 -2.60
CA ALA A 95 11.44 11.61 -3.08
C ALA A 95 10.71 10.63 -4.00
N VAL A 96 9.52 10.16 -3.60
CA VAL A 96 8.73 9.24 -4.43
C VAL A 96 8.21 9.92 -5.70
N GLY A 97 7.82 11.19 -5.63
CA GLY A 97 7.43 11.99 -6.79
C GLY A 97 8.58 12.19 -7.78
N GLU A 98 9.80 12.47 -7.29
CA GLU A 98 11.00 12.58 -8.14
C GLU A 98 11.34 11.25 -8.82
N MET A 99 11.15 10.11 -8.13
CA MET A 99 11.37 8.78 -8.73
C MET A 99 10.42 8.53 -9.89
N VAL A 100 9.13 8.79 -9.71
CA VAL A 100 8.13 8.64 -10.79
C VAL A 100 8.48 9.53 -11.96
N GLN A 101 8.68 10.82 -11.73
CA GLN A 101 8.99 11.79 -12.80
C GLN A 101 10.29 11.45 -13.54
N SER A 102 11.32 11.00 -12.82
CA SER A 102 12.60 10.63 -13.43
C SER A 102 12.45 9.39 -14.30
N THR A 103 11.71 8.39 -13.83
CA THR A 103 11.43 7.16 -14.60
C THR A 103 10.65 7.46 -15.88
N GLU A 104 9.61 8.26 -15.79
CA GLU A 104 8.82 8.66 -16.96
C GLU A 104 9.60 9.50 -17.96
N ARG A 105 10.35 10.48 -17.49
CA ARG A 105 11.07 11.41 -18.36
C ARG A 105 12.30 10.78 -19.03
N ILE A 106 13.06 9.97 -18.27
CA ILE A 106 14.35 9.42 -18.73
C ILE A 106 14.15 8.06 -19.41
N LEU A 107 13.43 7.16 -18.75
CA LEU A 107 13.27 5.79 -19.24
C LEU A 107 12.03 5.63 -20.15
N LYS A 108 11.11 6.60 -20.14
CA LYS A 108 9.83 6.52 -20.88
C LYS A 108 8.98 5.30 -20.49
N MET A 109 9.04 4.95 -19.21
CA MET A 109 8.36 3.81 -18.59
C MET A 109 7.41 4.31 -17.49
N HIS A 110 6.42 3.51 -17.15
CA HIS A 110 5.54 3.77 -16.03
C HIS A 110 6.15 3.29 -14.73
N CYS A 111 6.07 4.09 -13.68
CA CYS A 111 6.61 3.79 -12.37
C CYS A 111 5.49 3.69 -11.35
N HIS A 112 5.41 2.56 -10.68
CA HIS A 112 4.44 2.28 -9.62
C HIS A 112 5.18 2.20 -8.30
N ILE A 113 4.71 2.94 -7.30
CA ILE A 113 5.31 2.95 -5.96
C ILE A 113 4.23 2.73 -4.91
N GLY A 114 4.37 1.63 -4.16
CA GLY A 114 3.63 1.40 -2.93
C GLY A 114 4.42 1.88 -1.73
N VAL A 115 3.80 2.68 -0.87
CA VAL A 115 4.41 3.28 0.32
C VAL A 115 3.75 2.71 1.56
N SER A 116 4.56 2.18 2.48
CA SER A 116 4.07 1.65 3.76
C SER A 116 3.65 2.75 4.73
N ARG A 117 3.01 2.35 5.83
CA ARG A 117 2.96 3.18 7.04
C ARG A 117 4.36 3.36 7.61
N ILE A 118 4.60 4.53 8.21
CA ILE A 118 5.79 4.79 9.00
C ILE A 118 5.69 3.98 10.31
N ARG A 119 6.80 3.37 10.71
CA ARG A 119 6.94 2.53 11.90
C ARG A 119 8.04 3.04 12.81
N GLU A 120 7.83 2.91 14.11
CA GLU A 120 8.80 3.37 15.11
C GLU A 120 9.96 2.39 15.28
N HIS A 121 9.74 1.10 15.01
CA HIS A 121 10.70 0.04 15.26
C HIS A 121 11.19 -0.64 13.97
N LEU A 122 12.51 -0.88 13.88
CA LEU A 122 13.10 -1.61 12.75
C LEU A 122 12.53 -3.04 12.61
N GLY A 123 12.18 -3.66 13.72
CA GLY A 123 11.55 -4.99 13.74
C GLY A 123 10.21 -5.06 13.00
N GLU A 124 9.52 -3.93 12.86
CA GLU A 124 8.24 -3.82 12.15
C GLU A 124 8.39 -3.66 10.62
N CYS A 125 9.63 -3.61 10.10
CA CYS A 125 9.86 -3.48 8.65
C CYS A 125 9.23 -4.62 7.83
N HIS A 126 9.03 -5.80 8.42
CA HIS A 126 8.30 -6.89 7.77
C HIS A 126 6.82 -6.52 7.53
N GLU A 127 6.15 -5.89 8.50
CA GLU A 127 4.78 -5.40 8.32
C GLU A 127 4.74 -4.21 7.37
N ALA A 128 5.72 -3.31 7.47
CA ALA A 128 5.87 -2.21 6.54
C ALA A 128 6.04 -2.71 5.09
N TYR A 129 6.86 -3.75 4.87
CA TYR A 129 6.99 -4.39 3.55
C TYR A 129 5.65 -4.93 3.03
N ARG A 130 4.89 -5.64 3.87
CA ARG A 130 3.56 -6.13 3.47
C ARG A 130 2.62 -4.99 3.12
N GLY A 131 2.64 -3.90 3.89
CA GLY A 131 1.86 -2.69 3.61
C GLY A 131 2.26 -2.04 2.28
N ALA A 132 3.56 -1.88 2.01
CA ALA A 132 4.04 -1.34 0.74
C ALA A 132 3.64 -2.22 -0.47
N MET A 133 3.73 -3.54 -0.32
CA MET A 133 3.29 -4.48 -1.36
C MET A 133 1.78 -4.43 -1.59
N SER A 134 0.99 -4.27 -0.53
CA SER A 134 -0.46 -4.08 -0.63
C SER A 134 -0.78 -2.77 -1.35
N ALA A 135 -0.12 -1.67 -0.98
CA ALA A 135 -0.29 -0.37 -1.63
C ALA A 135 0.09 -0.43 -3.13
N LEU A 136 1.18 -1.13 -3.48
CA LEU A 136 1.57 -1.34 -4.88
C LEU A 136 0.47 -2.06 -5.70
N GLY A 137 -0.31 -2.92 -5.07
CA GLY A 137 -1.42 -3.63 -5.71
C GLY A 137 -2.59 -2.73 -6.14
N TYR A 138 -2.66 -1.50 -5.67
CA TYR A 138 -3.66 -0.51 -6.11
C TYR A 138 -3.23 0.27 -7.35
N CYS A 139 -1.97 0.16 -7.79
CA CYS A 139 -1.51 0.82 -9.00
C CYS A 139 -2.22 0.27 -10.23
N THR A 140 -2.64 1.17 -11.12
CA THR A 140 -3.31 0.82 -12.38
C THR A 140 -2.25 0.59 -13.46
N PRO A 141 -2.25 -0.57 -14.15
CA PRO A 141 -1.33 -0.82 -15.26
C PRO A 141 -1.45 0.23 -16.36
N GLY A 142 -0.31 0.66 -16.91
CA GLY A 142 -0.25 1.64 -17.99
C GLY A 142 -0.26 3.11 -17.55
N GLU A 143 -0.34 3.38 -16.26
CA GLU A 143 -0.23 4.74 -15.70
C GLU A 143 0.70 4.71 -14.49
N SER A 144 1.62 5.66 -14.38
CA SER A 144 2.44 5.77 -13.17
C SER A 144 1.59 6.16 -11.96
N GLY A 145 1.87 5.54 -10.82
CA GLY A 145 1.10 5.78 -9.61
C GLY A 145 1.92 5.68 -8.33
N ILE A 146 1.52 6.44 -7.32
CA ILE A 146 2.04 6.37 -5.95
C ILE A 146 0.86 6.12 -5.03
N HIS A 147 0.87 5.01 -4.31
CA HIS A 147 -0.17 4.64 -3.37
C HIS A 147 0.40 4.50 -1.96
N TYR A 148 -0.22 5.19 -1.01
CA TYR A 148 0.10 5.11 0.40
C TYR A 148 -0.89 4.18 1.09
N ILE A 149 -0.41 3.12 1.72
CA ILE A 149 -1.31 2.16 2.40
C ILE A 149 -2.18 2.83 3.46
N ALA A 150 -1.70 3.90 4.08
CA ALA A 150 -2.47 4.66 5.08
C ALA A 150 -3.72 5.33 4.47
N ASP A 151 -3.63 5.80 3.23
CA ASP A 151 -4.75 6.41 2.53
C ASP A 151 -5.71 5.34 2.02
N GLU A 152 -5.18 4.27 1.43
CA GLU A 152 -5.97 3.13 0.95
C GLU A 152 -6.77 2.44 2.06
N GLU A 153 -6.16 2.23 3.25
CA GLU A 153 -6.86 1.66 4.39
C GLU A 153 -7.94 2.61 4.95
N ARG A 154 -7.72 3.92 4.90
CA ARG A 154 -8.74 4.90 5.29
C ARG A 154 -9.91 4.88 4.33
N ASP A 155 -9.66 4.84 3.03
CA ASP A 155 -10.69 4.78 2.01
C ASP A 155 -11.47 3.46 2.10
N ASN A 156 -10.77 2.34 2.36
CA ASN A 156 -11.42 1.05 2.61
C ASN A 156 -12.28 1.04 3.88
N THR A 157 -11.92 1.77 4.94
CA THR A 157 -12.77 1.90 6.14
C THR A 157 -14.04 2.71 5.83
N MET A 158 -13.94 3.76 5.05
CA MET A 158 -15.12 4.50 4.56
C MET A 158 -15.99 3.61 3.66
N ASP A 159 -15.41 2.82 2.79
CA ASP A 159 -16.14 1.86 1.95
C ASP A 159 -16.82 0.76 2.80
N MET A 160 -16.24 0.35 3.91
CA MET A 160 -16.84 -0.61 4.85
C MET A 160 -18.07 -0.03 5.58
N GLU A 161 -18.04 1.23 6.00
CA GLU A 161 -19.18 1.92 6.60
C GLU A 161 -20.31 2.08 5.58
N LEU A 162 -19.98 2.56 4.40
CA LEU A 162 -20.94 2.69 3.29
C LEU A 162 -21.56 1.33 2.90
N ALA A 163 -20.75 0.28 2.83
CA ALA A 163 -21.24 -1.08 2.55
C ALA A 163 -22.16 -1.60 3.65
N ALA A 164 -21.86 -1.30 4.93
CA ALA A 164 -22.72 -1.68 6.05
C ALA A 164 -24.07 -0.95 5.98
N GLU A 165 -24.06 0.34 5.64
CA GLU A 165 -25.27 1.14 5.44
C GLU A 165 -26.10 0.59 4.27
N CYS A 166 -25.46 0.27 3.14
CA CYS A 166 -26.13 -0.33 1.98
C CYS A 166 -26.77 -1.69 2.32
N VAL A 167 -26.09 -2.54 3.10
CA VAL A 167 -26.64 -3.81 3.56
C VAL A 167 -27.83 -3.61 4.47
N ASN A 168 -27.73 -2.72 5.45
CA ASN A 168 -28.85 -2.42 6.36
C ASN A 168 -30.08 -1.89 5.63
N GLN A 169 -29.88 -1.01 4.65
CA GLN A 169 -30.98 -0.49 3.83
C GLN A 169 -31.62 -1.59 3.00
N MET A 170 -30.82 -2.47 2.37
CA MET A 170 -31.31 -3.64 1.65
C MET A 170 -32.14 -4.57 2.57
N GLU A 171 -31.62 -4.88 3.79
CA GLU A 171 -32.34 -5.69 4.76
C GLU A 171 -33.69 -5.10 5.15
N ASN A 172 -33.75 -3.78 5.35
CA ASN A 172 -34.99 -3.09 5.67
C ASN A 172 -36.02 -3.15 4.52
N LEU A 173 -35.55 -3.00 3.27
CA LEU A 173 -36.42 -3.12 2.08
C LEU A 173 -36.90 -4.55 1.86
N ILE A 174 -36.12 -5.56 2.21
CA ILE A 174 -36.58 -6.97 2.15
C ILE A 174 -37.63 -7.27 3.18
N ARG A 175 -37.53 -6.67 4.38
CA ARG A 175 -38.48 -6.92 5.48
C ARG A 175 -39.79 -6.15 5.35
N GLY A 176 -39.79 -4.96 4.76
CA GLY A 176 -40.96 -4.08 4.77
C GLY A 176 -41.24 -3.32 3.47
N GLY A 177 -40.37 -3.44 2.45
CA GLY A 177 -40.49 -2.75 1.18
C GLY A 177 -41.13 -3.60 0.08
N SER A 178 -41.37 -2.99 -1.05
CA SER A 178 -41.81 -3.67 -2.27
C SER A 178 -40.60 -4.18 -3.06
N ARG A 179 -40.84 -5.17 -3.93
CA ARG A 179 -39.81 -5.63 -4.87
C ARG A 179 -39.27 -4.53 -5.77
N GLU A 180 -40.17 -3.65 -6.20
CA GLU A 180 -39.81 -2.51 -7.07
C GLU A 180 -38.88 -1.50 -6.37
N GLU A 181 -39.14 -1.21 -5.09
CA GLU A 181 -38.27 -0.33 -4.28
C GLU A 181 -36.88 -0.95 -4.10
N LEU A 182 -36.81 -2.24 -3.85
CA LEU A 182 -35.52 -2.95 -3.73
C LEU A 182 -34.75 -2.94 -5.06
N GLU A 183 -35.41 -3.23 -6.18
CA GLU A 183 -34.77 -3.21 -7.51
C GLU A 183 -34.26 -1.81 -7.87
N ASN A 184 -35.03 -0.75 -7.58
CA ASN A 184 -34.60 0.62 -7.83
C ASN A 184 -33.43 1.03 -6.92
N TYR A 185 -33.45 0.64 -5.66
CA TYR A 185 -32.38 0.88 -4.73
C TYR A 185 -31.07 0.21 -5.19
N LEU A 186 -31.11 -1.06 -5.56
CA LEU A 186 -29.92 -1.77 -6.05
C LEU A 186 -29.36 -1.13 -7.33
N LYS A 187 -30.22 -0.73 -8.28
CA LYS A 187 -29.79 -0.03 -9.50
C LYS A 187 -29.10 1.29 -9.17
N ASP A 188 -29.61 2.06 -8.22
CA ASP A 188 -29.01 3.35 -7.81
C ASP A 188 -27.64 3.13 -7.15
N VAL A 189 -27.52 2.17 -6.23
CA VAL A 189 -26.27 1.85 -5.53
C VAL A 189 -25.20 1.40 -6.51
N PHE A 190 -25.47 0.41 -7.35
CA PHE A 190 -24.50 -0.12 -8.30
C PHE A 190 -24.18 0.91 -9.41
N GLY A 191 -25.14 1.68 -9.88
CA GLY A 191 -24.92 2.77 -10.85
C GLY A 191 -23.99 3.88 -10.31
N LYS A 192 -24.08 4.19 -9.01
CA LYS A 192 -23.14 5.13 -8.37
C LYS A 192 -21.72 4.57 -8.21
N LEU A 193 -21.60 3.26 -7.99
CA LEU A 193 -20.32 2.60 -7.88
C LEU A 193 -19.59 2.46 -9.22
N GLU A 194 -20.31 2.24 -10.32
CA GLU A 194 -19.71 2.06 -11.66
C GLU A 194 -18.92 3.28 -12.15
N VAL A 195 -19.20 4.47 -11.62
CA VAL A 195 -18.52 5.73 -11.98
C VAL A 195 -17.28 5.98 -11.12
N GLN A 196 -17.04 5.18 -10.06
CA GLN A 196 -15.93 5.38 -9.13
C GLN A 196 -14.66 4.64 -9.59
N GLN A 197 -13.53 5.15 -9.13
CA GLN A 197 -12.26 4.45 -9.24
C GLN A 197 -12.38 3.10 -8.49
N ASP A 198 -11.81 2.03 -9.05
CA ASP A 198 -11.92 0.66 -8.52
C ASP A 198 -13.35 0.08 -8.44
N ALA A 199 -14.26 0.56 -9.28
CA ALA A 199 -15.65 0.14 -9.35
C ALA A 199 -15.84 -1.38 -9.27
N ALA A 200 -15.04 -2.14 -10.03
CA ALA A 200 -15.14 -3.60 -10.07
C ALA A 200 -14.84 -4.28 -8.72
N LEU A 201 -13.86 -3.77 -7.97
CA LEU A 201 -13.50 -4.31 -6.64
C LEU A 201 -14.57 -3.95 -5.61
N LYS A 202 -15.01 -2.70 -5.61
CA LYS A 202 -16.08 -2.20 -4.72
C LYS A 202 -17.40 -2.92 -4.95
N CYS A 203 -17.77 -3.14 -6.20
CA CYS A 203 -18.96 -3.94 -6.54
C CYS A 203 -18.85 -5.38 -6.04
N LYS A 204 -17.72 -6.07 -6.26
CA LYS A 204 -17.51 -7.43 -5.75
C LYS A 204 -17.59 -7.50 -4.23
N PHE A 205 -16.99 -6.55 -3.53
CA PHE A 205 -17.05 -6.46 -2.07
C PHE A 205 -18.50 -6.26 -1.58
N LEU A 206 -19.24 -5.32 -2.17
CA LEU A 206 -20.62 -5.06 -1.81
C LEU A 206 -21.52 -6.26 -2.08
N ILE A 207 -21.38 -6.92 -3.24
CA ILE A 207 -22.12 -8.14 -3.58
C ILE A 207 -21.85 -9.24 -2.54
N PHE A 208 -20.60 -9.44 -2.15
CA PHE A 208 -20.24 -10.42 -1.12
C PHE A 208 -20.91 -10.12 0.23
N ARG A 209 -20.88 -8.84 0.66
CA ARG A 209 -21.52 -8.38 1.91
C ARG A 209 -23.03 -8.56 1.86
N MET A 210 -23.67 -8.16 0.77
CA MET A 210 -25.13 -8.33 0.57
C MET A 210 -25.53 -9.80 0.54
N SER A 211 -24.79 -10.65 -0.17
CA SER A 211 -25.04 -12.09 -0.22
C SER A 211 -24.92 -12.75 1.15
N SER A 212 -23.90 -12.36 1.93
CA SER A 212 -23.73 -12.84 3.30
C SER A 212 -24.88 -12.41 4.22
N ALA A 213 -25.43 -11.21 4.01
CA ALA A 213 -26.59 -10.73 4.76
C ALA A 213 -27.86 -11.49 4.38
N LEU A 214 -28.09 -11.78 3.10
CA LEU A 214 -29.23 -12.57 2.64
C LEU A 214 -29.24 -13.98 3.23
N ILE A 215 -28.09 -14.63 3.33
CA ILE A 215 -27.97 -15.98 3.96
C ILE A 215 -28.37 -15.94 5.45
N ARG A 216 -28.16 -14.81 6.14
CA ARG A 216 -28.55 -14.65 7.56
C ARG A 216 -30.05 -14.38 7.76
N ILE A 217 -30.72 -13.86 6.74
CA ILE A 217 -32.17 -13.54 6.80
C ILE A 217 -33.01 -14.72 6.36
N ALA A 218 -32.47 -15.58 5.49
CA ALA A 218 -33.14 -16.79 4.98
C ALA A 218 -33.17 -17.90 6.03
#